data_2ea7149441bab160fa819612ddd9fa8d
#
_entry.id   2ea7149441bab160fa819612ddd9fa8d
#
_cell.length_a   1.000
_cell.length_b   1.000
_cell.length_c   1.000
_cell.angle_alpha   90.00
_cell.angle_beta   90.00
_cell.angle_gamma   90.00
#
_symmetry.space_group_name_H-M   'P 1'
#
loop_
_entity.id
_entity.type
_entity.pdbx_description
1 polymer ?
#
loop_
_entity_poly.entity_id
_entity_poly.type
_entity_poly.pdbx_seq_one_letter_code
_entity_poly.pdbx_strand_id
1 'polypeptide(L)'
;MEVALYLLPVTLGDTAIEKVLPSYNREIIVNIKHFIVEDVRSARRFLKKVDADICIDELTFYPLNKHTSPEAISGYLAPLAEGHSMGVISEAGCPAVADPGADVVAIAQKRNFKVVPLVGPSSIILSVMGSGFNGQSFAFHGYLPIEPADRMRRLKELEARVYSENQTQLFIETPYRNHKMLEDILKTCRPQTKLCIAANITCEGEFIQTKTVKEWKGKLPELNKIPCIFSIYK
;
A
#
# COMPACT_ATOMS: atom_id res chain seq x y z
N MET A 1 12.45 21.65 -12.06
CA MET A 1 11.55 20.96 -11.09
C MET A 1 11.31 21.90 -9.91
N GLU A 2 10.09 22.03 -9.42
CA GLU A 2 9.77 22.85 -8.24
C GLU A 2 10.25 22.17 -6.96
N VAL A 3 10.74 22.94 -5.97
CA VAL A 3 11.16 22.40 -4.66
C VAL A 3 9.96 21.86 -3.90
N ALA A 4 9.96 20.55 -3.63
CA ALA A 4 8.84 19.86 -2.96
C ALA A 4 9.28 18.54 -2.34
N LEU A 5 8.43 18.02 -1.44
CA LEU A 5 8.43 16.63 -1.00
C LEU A 5 7.60 15.81 -1.99
N TYR A 6 8.27 15.02 -2.81
CA TYR A 6 7.62 14.13 -3.77
C TYR A 6 7.33 12.77 -3.15
N LEU A 7 6.09 12.33 -3.20
CA LEU A 7 5.72 10.97 -2.81
C LEU A 7 5.84 10.08 -4.04
N LEU A 8 6.80 9.17 -4.02
CA LEU A 8 7.24 8.38 -5.16
C LEU A 8 6.66 6.97 -5.07
N PRO A 9 5.59 6.65 -5.83
CA PRO A 9 5.06 5.31 -5.85
C PRO A 9 6.08 4.32 -6.43
N VAL A 10 6.05 3.09 -5.90
CA VAL A 10 6.82 1.96 -6.40
C VAL A 10 5.91 0.86 -6.94
N THR A 11 6.46 -0.14 -7.60
CA THR A 11 5.70 -1.31 -8.05
C THR A 11 5.14 -2.09 -6.84
N LEU A 12 4.02 -2.79 -7.00
CA LEU A 12 3.44 -3.62 -5.93
C LEU A 12 4.20 -4.93 -5.72
N GLY A 13 5.03 -5.30 -6.68
CA GLY A 13 5.87 -6.48 -6.65
C GLY A 13 6.79 -6.50 -7.87
N ASP A 14 7.25 -7.67 -8.30
CA ASP A 14 8.14 -7.77 -9.47
C ASP A 14 7.34 -7.63 -10.77
N THR A 15 7.34 -6.42 -11.28
CA THR A 15 6.74 -6.07 -12.58
C THR A 15 7.56 -4.97 -13.26
N ALA A 16 7.46 -4.85 -14.57
CA ALA A 16 8.11 -3.79 -15.32
C ALA A 16 7.53 -2.42 -14.91
N ILE A 17 8.41 -1.44 -14.71
CA ILE A 17 8.01 -0.09 -14.24
C ILE A 17 7.02 0.55 -15.21
N GLU A 18 7.26 0.41 -16.50
CA GLU A 18 6.49 1.01 -17.59
C GLU A 18 5.04 0.53 -17.65
N LYS A 19 4.74 -0.61 -16.99
CA LYS A 19 3.37 -1.12 -16.89
C LYS A 19 2.52 -0.35 -15.86
N VAL A 20 3.16 0.24 -14.85
CA VAL A 20 2.44 0.75 -13.66
C VAL A 20 2.82 2.16 -13.25
N LEU A 21 3.95 2.70 -13.70
CA LEU A 21 4.39 4.06 -13.42
C LEU A 21 4.47 4.89 -14.70
N PRO A 22 3.90 6.12 -14.71
CA PRO A 22 4.08 7.06 -15.81
C PRO A 22 5.55 7.43 -16.02
N SER A 23 5.97 7.71 -17.26
CA SER A 23 7.32 8.19 -17.58
C SER A 23 7.70 9.48 -16.83
N TYR A 24 6.72 10.32 -16.54
CA TYR A 24 6.89 11.53 -15.74
C TYR A 24 7.50 11.28 -14.35
N ASN A 25 7.21 10.14 -13.74
CA ASN A 25 7.83 9.78 -12.45
C ASN A 25 9.35 9.66 -12.59
N ARG A 26 9.85 9.06 -13.68
CA ARG A 26 11.28 8.96 -13.97
C ARG A 26 11.90 10.37 -14.11
N GLU A 27 11.24 11.28 -14.85
CA GLU A 27 11.73 12.65 -15.04
C GLU A 27 11.91 13.38 -13.70
N ILE A 28 11.03 13.13 -12.72
CA ILE A 28 11.15 13.70 -11.37
C ILE A 28 12.26 12.99 -10.57
N ILE A 29 12.24 11.67 -10.55
CA ILE A 29 13.13 10.86 -9.69
C ILE A 29 14.61 11.12 -10.00
N VAL A 30 15.01 11.21 -11.26
CA VAL A 30 16.41 11.41 -11.66
C VAL A 30 16.99 12.77 -11.20
N ASN A 31 16.14 13.73 -10.85
CA ASN A 31 16.52 15.05 -10.37
C ASN A 31 16.55 15.18 -8.84
N ILE A 32 16.19 14.13 -8.10
CA ILE A 32 16.17 14.12 -6.63
C ILE A 32 17.47 13.50 -6.10
N LYS A 33 18.04 14.12 -5.07
CA LYS A 33 19.27 13.64 -4.41
C LYS A 33 19.03 13.15 -2.97
N HIS A 34 17.89 13.48 -2.37
CA HIS A 34 17.55 13.20 -0.97
C HIS A 34 16.30 12.31 -0.89
N PHE A 35 16.43 11.13 -0.32
CA PHE A 35 15.34 10.15 -0.26
C PHE A 35 15.06 9.69 1.17
N ILE A 36 13.81 9.80 1.62
CA ILE A 36 13.32 9.20 2.86
C ILE A 36 12.76 7.84 2.49
N VAL A 37 13.24 6.78 3.12
CA VAL A 37 12.99 5.39 2.69
C VAL A 37 12.79 4.47 3.88
N GLU A 38 11.95 3.44 3.75
CA GLU A 38 11.79 2.41 4.78
C GLU A 38 13.01 1.47 4.81
N ASP A 39 13.48 1.04 3.64
CA ASP A 39 14.69 0.21 3.48
C ASP A 39 15.57 0.76 2.36
N VAL A 40 16.82 1.07 2.72
CA VAL A 40 17.79 1.67 1.79
C VAL A 40 18.13 0.71 0.64
N ARG A 41 18.17 -0.59 0.89
CA ARG A 41 18.53 -1.58 -0.13
C ARG A 41 17.44 -1.72 -1.18
N SER A 42 16.18 -1.76 -0.76
CA SER A 42 15.02 -1.79 -1.66
C SER A 42 14.93 -0.53 -2.49
N ALA A 43 15.11 0.64 -1.85
CA ALA A 43 15.08 1.94 -2.52
C ALA A 43 16.19 2.05 -3.60
N ARG A 44 17.41 1.64 -3.30
CA ARG A 44 18.52 1.61 -4.28
C ARG A 44 18.19 0.74 -5.48
N ARG A 45 17.61 -0.45 -5.26
CA ARG A 45 17.18 -1.34 -6.37
C ARG A 45 16.09 -0.70 -7.21
N PHE A 46 15.10 -0.08 -6.57
CA PHE A 46 14.03 0.63 -7.27
C PHE A 46 14.59 1.76 -8.12
N LEU A 47 15.45 2.62 -7.56
CA LEU A 47 16.06 3.74 -8.30
C LEU A 47 16.85 3.26 -9.52
N LYS A 48 17.63 2.19 -9.38
CA LYS A 48 18.35 1.55 -10.52
C LYS A 48 17.42 0.92 -11.54
N LYS A 49 16.24 0.46 -11.13
CA LYS A 49 15.21 -0.06 -12.04
C LYS A 49 14.50 1.08 -12.78
N VAL A 50 14.33 2.24 -12.14
CA VAL A 50 13.78 3.46 -12.77
C VAL A 50 14.74 3.99 -13.83
N ASP A 51 16.03 4.07 -13.50
CA ASP A 51 17.08 4.52 -14.42
C ASP A 51 18.44 3.94 -14.01
N ALA A 52 19.04 3.17 -14.90
CA ALA A 52 20.34 2.55 -14.67
C ALA A 52 21.49 3.56 -14.51
N ASP A 53 21.33 4.78 -15.04
CA ASP A 53 22.35 5.84 -15.01
C ASP A 53 22.36 6.61 -13.68
N ILE A 54 21.36 6.43 -12.80
CA ILE A 54 21.36 7.08 -11.47
C ILE A 54 22.60 6.67 -10.69
N CYS A 55 23.45 7.63 -10.32
CA CYS A 55 24.60 7.42 -9.46
C CYS A 55 24.17 7.33 -8.00
N ILE A 56 24.07 6.11 -7.46
CA ILE A 56 23.59 5.85 -6.09
C ILE A 56 24.47 6.50 -5.04
N ASP A 57 25.78 6.60 -5.29
CA ASP A 57 26.75 7.15 -4.32
C ASP A 57 26.64 8.68 -4.14
N GLU A 58 25.95 9.35 -5.08
CA GLU A 58 25.61 10.76 -4.96
C GLU A 58 24.32 11.06 -4.20
N LEU A 59 23.60 10.00 -3.79
CA LEU A 59 22.29 10.13 -3.13
C LEU A 59 22.41 10.02 -1.62
N THR A 60 21.60 10.82 -0.93
CA THR A 60 21.47 10.76 0.52
C THR A 60 20.17 10.04 0.89
N PHE A 61 20.28 9.02 1.75
CA PHE A 61 19.12 8.25 2.23
C PHE A 61 18.89 8.52 3.71
N TYR A 62 17.62 8.76 4.05
CA TYR A 62 17.13 8.97 5.41
C TYR A 62 16.23 7.79 5.79
N PRO A 63 16.72 6.80 6.56
CA PRO A 63 15.90 5.63 6.93
C PRO A 63 14.76 6.02 7.86
N LEU A 64 13.55 5.61 7.48
CA LEU A 64 12.31 5.87 8.20
C LEU A 64 11.65 4.55 8.60
N ASN A 65 11.44 4.35 9.89
CA ASN A 65 10.71 3.18 10.39
C ASN A 65 9.75 3.58 11.52
N LYS A 66 8.93 2.65 11.97
CA LYS A 66 7.92 2.87 13.02
C LYS A 66 8.48 3.35 14.38
N HIS A 67 9.79 3.35 14.56
CA HIS A 67 10.47 3.80 15.78
C HIS A 67 11.18 5.14 15.59
N THR A 68 11.16 5.70 14.39
CA THR A 68 11.79 7.01 14.11
C THR A 68 10.97 8.11 14.79
N SER A 69 11.62 8.90 15.66
CA SER A 69 10.91 9.95 16.40
C SER A 69 10.49 11.13 15.50
N PRO A 70 9.45 11.89 15.88
CA PRO A 70 9.05 13.09 15.14
C PRO A 70 10.17 14.13 15.01
N GLU A 71 11.03 14.25 16.01
CA GLU A 71 12.18 15.15 16.01
C GLU A 71 13.20 14.74 14.94
N ALA A 72 13.50 13.42 14.84
CA ALA A 72 14.38 12.89 13.81
C ALA A 72 13.78 13.12 12.40
N ILE A 73 12.49 12.85 12.20
CA ILE A 73 11.79 13.11 10.92
C ILE A 73 11.84 14.60 10.58
N SER A 74 11.65 15.48 11.57
CA SER A 74 11.76 16.94 11.37
C SER A 74 13.15 17.33 10.87
N GLY A 75 14.21 16.68 11.37
CA GLY A 75 15.59 16.85 10.91
C GLY A 75 15.81 16.36 9.47
N TYR A 76 15.15 15.28 9.07
CA TYR A 76 15.24 14.74 7.69
C TYR A 76 14.76 15.73 6.63
N LEU A 77 13.86 16.65 6.99
CA LEU A 77 13.32 17.65 6.07
C LEU A 77 14.19 18.93 5.95
N ALA A 78 15.40 18.95 6.51
CA ALA A 78 16.32 20.08 6.37
C ALA A 78 16.65 20.44 4.92
N PRO A 79 16.90 19.48 3.99
CA PRO A 79 17.14 19.80 2.57
C PRO A 79 15.99 20.58 1.90
N LEU A 80 14.73 20.34 2.28
CA LEU A 80 13.61 21.15 1.76
C LEU A 80 13.71 22.62 2.18
N ALA A 81 14.13 22.89 3.41
CA ALA A 81 14.33 24.26 3.90
C ALA A 81 15.50 24.96 3.20
N GLU A 82 16.46 24.17 2.71
CA GLU A 82 17.63 24.65 1.94
C GLU A 82 17.35 24.75 0.43
N GLY A 83 16.10 24.48 0.00
CA GLY A 83 15.69 24.59 -1.40
C GLY A 83 15.95 23.35 -2.24
N HIS A 84 16.18 22.17 -1.62
CA HIS A 84 16.37 20.90 -2.31
C HIS A 84 15.12 20.03 -2.24
N SER A 85 14.71 19.49 -3.38
CA SER A 85 13.60 18.52 -3.44
C SER A 85 13.97 17.20 -2.78
N MET A 86 12.98 16.55 -2.18
CA MET A 86 13.13 15.24 -1.55
C MET A 86 12.10 14.24 -2.06
N GLY A 87 12.45 12.97 -2.07
CA GLY A 87 11.55 11.86 -2.40
C GLY A 87 11.23 11.00 -1.18
N VAL A 88 9.98 10.57 -1.04
CA VAL A 88 9.58 9.53 -0.09
C VAL A 88 9.31 8.24 -0.87
N ILE A 89 9.95 7.15 -0.52
CA ILE A 89 9.81 5.83 -1.16
C ILE A 89 9.38 4.82 -0.08
N SER A 90 8.24 4.14 -0.31
CA SER A 90 7.79 3.01 0.51
C SER A 90 8.25 1.67 -0.08
N GLU A 91 7.97 0.57 0.62
CA GLU A 91 8.32 -0.78 0.14
C GLU A 91 7.42 -1.24 -1.02
N ALA A 92 6.16 -0.80 -1.09
CA ALA A 92 5.23 -1.16 -2.17
C ALA A 92 4.13 -0.11 -2.35
N GLY A 93 3.80 0.21 -3.59
CA GLY A 93 2.67 1.07 -3.93
C GLY A 93 2.88 2.55 -3.60
N CYS A 94 1.85 3.19 -3.05
CA CYS A 94 1.81 4.63 -2.79
C CYS A 94 2.36 4.95 -1.39
N PRO A 95 3.42 5.78 -1.26
CA PRO A 95 3.91 6.23 0.03
C PRO A 95 2.85 6.99 0.84
N ALA A 96 2.99 6.99 2.16
CA ALA A 96 2.06 7.58 3.13
C ALA A 96 0.67 6.91 3.19
N VAL A 97 0.50 5.74 2.57
CA VAL A 97 -0.71 4.93 2.66
C VAL A 97 -0.38 3.61 3.34
N ALA A 98 -0.78 3.46 4.59
CA ALA A 98 -0.48 2.31 5.45
C ALA A 98 1.02 2.08 5.71
N ASP A 99 1.82 3.13 5.66
CA ASP A 99 3.25 3.16 5.94
C ASP A 99 3.65 4.39 6.79
N PRO A 100 4.88 4.45 7.33
CA PRO A 100 5.32 5.56 8.19
C PRO A 100 5.53 6.88 7.42
N GLY A 101 5.46 6.89 6.11
CA GLY A 101 5.57 8.12 5.29
C GLY A 101 4.50 9.17 5.62
N ALA A 102 3.37 8.76 6.21
CA ALA A 102 2.32 9.67 6.64
C ALA A 102 2.83 10.71 7.67
N ASP A 103 3.73 10.32 8.58
CA ASP A 103 4.30 11.22 9.59
C ASP A 103 5.20 12.28 8.94
N VAL A 104 5.96 11.89 7.90
CA VAL A 104 6.77 12.83 7.10
C VAL A 104 5.88 13.88 6.42
N VAL A 105 4.80 13.42 5.81
CA VAL A 105 3.83 14.31 5.15
C VAL A 105 3.19 15.25 6.17
N ALA A 106 2.79 14.77 7.33
CA ALA A 106 2.20 15.58 8.38
C ALA A 106 3.14 16.71 8.85
N ILE A 107 4.44 16.40 9.03
CA ILE A 107 5.45 17.41 9.42
C ILE A 107 5.69 18.40 8.27
N ALA A 108 5.80 17.91 7.02
CA ALA A 108 5.95 18.76 5.86
C ALA A 108 4.79 19.75 5.71
N GLN A 109 3.56 19.29 5.85
CA GLN A 109 2.35 20.15 5.82
C GLN A 109 2.37 21.19 6.96
N LYS A 110 2.71 20.77 8.18
CA LYS A 110 2.83 21.69 9.33
C LYS A 110 3.86 22.80 9.09
N ARG A 111 4.92 22.51 8.33
CA ARG A 111 5.99 23.47 7.98
C ARG A 111 5.72 24.24 6.68
N ASN A 112 4.55 24.07 6.07
CA ASN A 112 4.13 24.65 4.80
C ASN A 112 5.07 24.30 3.62
N PHE A 113 5.71 23.13 3.67
CA PHE A 113 6.42 22.63 2.51
C PHE A 113 5.42 22.07 1.48
N LYS A 114 5.71 22.27 0.22
CA LYS A 114 4.92 21.69 -0.86
C LYS A 114 5.06 20.16 -0.85
N VAL A 115 3.93 19.45 -0.91
CA VAL A 115 3.87 17.99 -1.04
C VAL A 115 3.25 17.64 -2.38
N VAL A 116 3.91 16.79 -3.16
CA VAL A 116 3.48 16.38 -4.49
C VAL A 116 3.40 14.86 -4.56
N PRO A 117 2.19 14.28 -4.44
CA PRO A 117 2.02 12.85 -4.70
C PRO A 117 2.11 12.58 -6.20
N LEU A 118 2.96 11.63 -6.59
CA LEU A 118 3.03 11.17 -7.98
C LEU A 118 2.05 10.03 -8.21
N VAL A 119 1.66 9.86 -9.49
CA VAL A 119 0.72 8.80 -9.90
C VAL A 119 1.42 7.44 -9.89
N GLY A 120 0.77 6.44 -9.30
CA GLY A 120 1.27 5.08 -9.30
C GLY A 120 0.26 4.06 -8.77
N PRO A 121 0.63 2.77 -8.72
CA PRO A 121 -0.28 1.70 -8.37
C PRO A 121 -0.63 1.72 -6.89
N SER A 122 -1.90 1.50 -6.57
CA SER A 122 -2.40 1.25 -5.22
C SER A 122 -3.15 -0.07 -5.20
N SER A 123 -2.67 -1.04 -4.43
CA SER A 123 -3.35 -2.33 -4.29
C SER A 123 -4.77 -2.17 -3.73
N ILE A 124 -4.99 -1.19 -2.86
CA ILE A 124 -6.29 -0.87 -2.26
C ILE A 124 -7.28 -0.46 -3.36
N ILE A 125 -6.92 0.54 -4.17
CA ILE A 125 -7.79 1.06 -5.23
C ILE A 125 -7.99 0.02 -6.33
N LEU A 126 -6.92 -0.65 -6.76
CA LEU A 126 -7.01 -1.68 -7.81
C LEU A 126 -7.88 -2.86 -7.36
N SER A 127 -7.82 -3.26 -6.08
CA SER A 127 -8.71 -4.30 -5.56
C SER A 127 -10.18 -3.87 -5.54
N VAL A 128 -10.49 -2.61 -5.20
CA VAL A 128 -11.86 -2.07 -5.29
C VAL A 128 -12.34 -2.10 -6.74
N MET A 129 -11.53 -1.62 -7.68
CA MET A 129 -11.84 -1.61 -9.12
C MET A 129 -12.15 -3.02 -9.64
N GLY A 130 -11.35 -4.01 -9.25
CA GLY A 130 -11.50 -5.40 -9.71
C GLY A 130 -12.58 -6.21 -8.97
N SER A 131 -13.05 -5.75 -7.81
CA SER A 131 -13.99 -6.51 -6.97
C SER A 131 -15.42 -6.55 -7.48
N GLY A 132 -15.86 -5.51 -8.20
CA GLY A 132 -17.27 -5.28 -8.53
C GLY A 132 -18.12 -4.81 -7.35
N PHE A 133 -17.49 -4.33 -6.26
CA PHE A 133 -18.16 -3.83 -5.05
C PHE A 133 -18.43 -2.32 -5.11
N ASN A 134 -19.03 -1.77 -4.07
CA ASN A 134 -19.32 -0.34 -3.99
C ASN A 134 -17.99 0.46 -3.86
N GLY A 135 -17.61 1.15 -4.92
CA GLY A 135 -16.44 2.01 -4.98
C GLY A 135 -16.69 3.46 -4.52
N GLN A 136 -17.95 3.85 -4.25
CA GLN A 136 -18.27 5.18 -3.71
C GLN A 136 -18.13 5.24 -2.18
N SER A 137 -18.35 4.09 -1.53
CA SER A 137 -18.20 3.98 -0.08
C SER A 137 -17.41 2.70 0.23
N PHE A 138 -16.17 2.88 0.63
CA PHE A 138 -15.30 1.79 1.08
C PHE A 138 -14.40 2.24 2.22
N ALA A 139 -14.01 1.29 3.06
CA ALA A 139 -13.09 1.53 4.17
C ALA A 139 -11.96 0.50 4.16
N PHE A 140 -10.73 0.98 4.25
CA PHE A 140 -9.54 0.16 4.42
C PHE A 140 -9.13 0.12 5.90
N HIS A 141 -8.96 -1.08 6.44
CA HIS A 141 -8.72 -1.33 7.86
C HIS A 141 -7.29 -1.77 8.20
N GLY A 142 -6.42 -1.90 7.18
CA GLY A 142 -5.09 -2.45 7.39
C GLY A 142 -5.14 -3.90 7.88
N TYR A 143 -4.30 -4.23 8.86
CA TYR A 143 -4.26 -5.55 9.49
C TYR A 143 -5.37 -5.70 10.53
N LEU A 144 -6.06 -6.85 10.48
CA LEU A 144 -6.99 -7.23 11.54
C LEU A 144 -6.24 -7.84 12.75
N PRO A 145 -6.88 -7.95 13.92
CA PRO A 145 -6.24 -8.50 15.12
C PRO A 145 -5.60 -9.88 14.89
N ILE A 146 -4.45 -10.10 15.50
CA ILE A 146 -3.70 -11.37 15.38
C ILE A 146 -4.43 -12.50 16.13
N GLU A 147 -4.99 -12.18 17.31
CA GLU A 147 -5.74 -13.13 18.11
C GLU A 147 -7.02 -13.59 17.39
N PRO A 148 -7.27 -14.93 17.23
CA PRO A 148 -8.39 -15.43 16.45
C PRO A 148 -9.76 -14.94 16.95
N ALA A 149 -9.99 -14.90 18.27
CA ALA A 149 -11.26 -14.46 18.83
C ALA A 149 -11.55 -12.97 18.50
N ASP A 150 -10.55 -12.13 18.64
CA ASP A 150 -10.66 -10.69 18.33
C ASP A 150 -10.80 -10.45 16.82
N ARG A 151 -10.08 -11.21 16.00
CA ARG A 151 -10.19 -11.16 14.54
C ARG A 151 -11.59 -11.54 14.07
N MET A 152 -12.15 -12.66 14.60
CA MET A 152 -13.53 -13.07 14.26
C MET A 152 -14.56 -12.04 14.74
N ARG A 153 -14.37 -11.43 15.92
CA ARG A 153 -15.23 -10.35 16.39
C ARG A 153 -15.16 -9.16 15.41
N ARG A 154 -13.94 -8.75 15.01
CA ARG A 154 -13.74 -7.66 14.06
C ARG A 154 -14.36 -7.95 12.70
N LEU A 155 -14.24 -9.17 12.17
CA LEU A 155 -14.89 -9.58 10.93
C LEU A 155 -16.42 -9.45 10.99
N LYS A 156 -17.06 -9.82 12.11
CA LYS A 156 -18.51 -9.63 12.31
C LYS A 156 -18.90 -8.14 12.33
N GLU A 157 -18.11 -7.30 12.98
CA GLU A 157 -18.32 -5.85 12.99
C GLU A 157 -18.23 -5.26 11.57
N LEU A 158 -17.21 -5.65 10.80
CA LEU A 158 -17.03 -5.21 9.42
C LEU A 158 -18.17 -5.68 8.52
N GLU A 159 -18.59 -6.95 8.66
CA GLU A 159 -19.73 -7.45 7.94
C GLU A 159 -21.03 -6.72 8.30
N ALA A 160 -21.24 -6.39 9.55
CA ALA A 160 -22.40 -5.59 9.97
C ALA A 160 -22.41 -4.22 9.27
N ARG A 161 -21.27 -3.55 9.15
CA ARG A 161 -21.12 -2.28 8.42
C ARG A 161 -21.38 -2.40 6.92
N VAL A 162 -21.01 -3.53 6.30
CA VAL A 162 -21.39 -3.80 4.90
C VAL A 162 -22.88 -3.65 4.70
N TYR A 163 -23.69 -4.23 5.58
CA TYR A 163 -25.14 -4.24 5.44
C TYR A 163 -25.81 -2.94 5.90
N SER A 164 -25.35 -2.35 6.99
CA SER A 164 -25.94 -1.15 7.57
C SER A 164 -25.54 0.13 6.83
N GLU A 165 -24.28 0.23 6.39
CA GLU A 165 -23.72 1.43 5.78
C GLU A 165 -23.59 1.33 4.25
N ASN A 166 -23.90 0.17 3.67
CA ASN A 166 -23.69 -0.12 2.22
C ASN A 166 -22.22 0.16 1.80
N GLN A 167 -21.26 -0.20 2.65
CA GLN A 167 -19.86 0.13 2.51
C GLN A 167 -19.00 -1.13 2.30
N THR A 168 -18.13 -1.10 1.30
CA THR A 168 -17.12 -2.15 1.09
C THR A 168 -16.07 -2.09 2.18
N GLN A 169 -15.76 -3.24 2.80
CA GLN A 169 -14.73 -3.32 3.84
C GLN A 169 -13.50 -4.03 3.28
N LEU A 170 -12.33 -3.37 3.30
CA LEU A 170 -11.06 -3.90 2.83
C LEU A 170 -10.09 -4.09 3.99
N PHE A 171 -9.32 -5.16 3.95
CA PHE A 171 -8.28 -5.44 4.93
C PHE A 171 -7.19 -6.33 4.34
N ILE A 172 -6.05 -6.39 5.01
CA ILE A 172 -4.88 -7.16 4.61
C ILE A 172 -4.44 -8.10 5.72
N GLU A 173 -3.63 -9.08 5.34
CA GLU A 173 -2.89 -9.92 6.25
C GLU A 173 -1.45 -10.11 5.73
N THR A 174 -0.55 -10.54 6.62
CA THR A 174 0.78 -10.93 6.17
C THR A 174 0.67 -12.16 5.26
N PRO A 175 1.49 -12.24 4.20
CA PRO A 175 1.36 -13.32 3.20
C PRO A 175 1.39 -14.74 3.77
N TYR A 176 2.08 -14.95 4.89
CA TYR A 176 2.16 -16.25 5.58
C TYR A 176 0.88 -16.65 6.34
N ARG A 177 0.00 -15.69 6.64
CA ARG A 177 -1.24 -15.92 7.41
C ARG A 177 -2.52 -15.80 6.56
N ASN A 178 -2.39 -15.62 5.25
CA ASN A 178 -3.53 -15.45 4.35
C ASN A 178 -4.52 -16.61 4.41
N HIS A 179 -4.04 -17.86 4.44
CA HIS A 179 -4.92 -19.01 4.56
C HIS A 179 -5.74 -18.98 5.85
N LYS A 180 -5.10 -18.61 6.96
CA LYS A 180 -5.78 -18.48 8.25
C LYS A 180 -6.83 -17.39 8.25
N MET A 181 -6.52 -16.24 7.65
CA MET A 181 -7.49 -15.15 7.45
C MET A 181 -8.69 -15.64 6.63
N LEU A 182 -8.43 -16.31 5.52
CA LEU A 182 -9.49 -16.87 4.66
C LEU A 182 -10.39 -17.87 5.41
N GLU A 183 -9.80 -18.80 6.18
CA GLU A 183 -10.57 -19.72 7.03
C GLU A 183 -11.48 -18.97 8.02
N ASP A 184 -10.96 -17.94 8.66
CA ASP A 184 -11.71 -17.17 9.66
C ASP A 184 -12.84 -16.36 9.00
N ILE A 185 -12.65 -15.79 7.81
CA ILE A 185 -13.71 -15.17 7.02
C ILE A 185 -14.83 -16.19 6.71
N LEU A 186 -14.45 -17.38 6.20
CA LEU A 186 -15.41 -18.43 5.82
C LEU A 186 -16.20 -19.02 7.00
N LYS A 187 -15.62 -18.98 8.20
CA LYS A 187 -16.30 -19.41 9.45
C LYS A 187 -17.21 -18.33 10.02
N THR A 188 -16.86 -17.07 9.83
CA THR A 188 -17.44 -15.94 10.56
C THR A 188 -18.52 -15.24 9.78
N CYS A 189 -18.28 -15.00 8.48
CA CYS A 189 -19.20 -14.24 7.64
C CYS A 189 -20.38 -15.10 7.15
N ARG A 190 -21.48 -14.42 6.83
CA ARG A 190 -22.70 -15.05 6.32
C ARG A 190 -22.45 -15.72 4.98
N PRO A 191 -23.12 -16.85 4.67
CA PRO A 191 -22.94 -17.57 3.41
C PRO A 191 -23.15 -16.72 2.13
N GLN A 192 -24.05 -15.73 2.17
CA GLN A 192 -24.38 -14.85 1.07
C GLN A 192 -23.47 -13.62 0.94
N THR A 193 -22.69 -13.28 1.99
CA THR A 193 -21.71 -12.19 1.93
C THR A 193 -20.70 -12.51 0.84
N LYS A 194 -20.43 -11.55 -0.02
CA LYS A 194 -19.41 -11.68 -1.06
C LYS A 194 -18.04 -11.38 -0.51
N LEU A 195 -17.07 -12.18 -0.90
CA LEU A 195 -15.64 -12.00 -0.62
C LEU A 195 -14.91 -11.88 -1.95
N CYS A 196 -14.20 -10.79 -2.15
CA CYS A 196 -13.21 -10.65 -3.19
C CYS A 196 -11.81 -10.91 -2.62
N ILE A 197 -11.04 -11.73 -3.31
CA ILE A 197 -9.61 -11.96 -3.06
C ILE A 197 -8.86 -11.37 -4.24
N ALA A 198 -8.00 -10.37 -3.98
CA ALA A 198 -7.18 -9.73 -4.99
C ALA A 198 -5.70 -9.95 -4.61
N ALA A 199 -5.03 -10.84 -5.33
CA ALA A 199 -3.68 -11.32 -5.06
C ALA A 199 -2.73 -11.02 -6.21
N ASN A 200 -1.44 -10.78 -5.92
CA ASN A 200 -0.39 -10.44 -6.89
C ASN A 200 -0.80 -9.33 -7.88
N ILE A 201 -1.55 -8.34 -7.42
CA ILE A 201 -2.07 -7.25 -8.27
C ILE A 201 -0.92 -6.62 -9.05
N THR A 202 -1.08 -6.47 -10.36
CA THR A 202 -0.10 -5.98 -11.34
C THR A 202 1.12 -6.87 -11.60
N CYS A 203 1.23 -8.01 -10.94
CA CYS A 203 2.34 -8.94 -11.07
C CYS A 203 1.97 -10.19 -11.87
N GLU A 204 2.96 -11.02 -12.19
CA GLU A 204 2.71 -12.34 -12.76
C GLU A 204 1.88 -13.19 -11.77
N GLY A 205 0.88 -13.89 -12.29
CA GLY A 205 -0.05 -14.65 -11.47
C GLY A 205 -1.09 -13.79 -10.75
N GLU A 206 -1.36 -12.57 -11.25
CA GLU A 206 -2.47 -11.74 -10.77
C GLU A 206 -3.78 -12.55 -10.73
N PHE A 207 -4.45 -12.46 -9.58
CA PHE A 207 -5.70 -13.15 -9.36
C PHE A 207 -6.67 -12.21 -8.63
N ILE A 208 -7.77 -11.87 -9.28
CA ILE A 208 -8.85 -11.09 -8.67
C ILE A 208 -10.16 -11.84 -8.91
N GLN A 209 -10.78 -12.33 -7.85
CA GLN A 209 -12.02 -13.09 -7.96
C GLN A 209 -12.97 -12.80 -6.80
N THR A 210 -14.23 -12.56 -7.16
CA THR A 210 -15.33 -12.34 -6.22
C THR A 210 -16.29 -13.51 -6.26
N LYS A 211 -16.60 -14.08 -5.11
CA LYS A 211 -17.61 -15.13 -4.88
C LYS A 211 -18.28 -14.90 -3.54
N THR A 212 -19.43 -15.52 -3.34
CA THR A 212 -20.02 -15.61 -2.01
C THR A 212 -19.16 -16.48 -1.08
N VAL A 213 -19.25 -16.24 0.23
CA VAL A 213 -18.59 -17.08 1.25
C VAL A 213 -18.96 -18.55 1.07
N LYS A 214 -20.22 -18.84 0.69
CA LYS A 214 -20.69 -20.21 0.40
C LYS A 214 -19.93 -20.84 -0.76
N GLU A 215 -19.75 -20.11 -1.86
CA GLU A 215 -19.05 -20.61 -3.06
C GLU A 215 -17.53 -20.79 -2.82
N TRP A 216 -16.92 -19.96 -1.98
CA TRP A 216 -15.52 -20.12 -1.61
C TRP A 216 -15.23 -21.38 -0.80
N LYS A 217 -16.20 -21.91 -0.02
CA LYS A 217 -16.01 -23.15 0.77
C LYS A 217 -15.66 -24.39 -0.05
N GLY A 218 -15.95 -24.37 -1.37
CA GLY A 218 -15.69 -25.54 -2.23
C GLY A 218 -14.31 -25.58 -2.86
N LYS A 219 -13.67 -24.42 -3.12
CA LYS A 219 -12.37 -24.35 -3.81
C LYS A 219 -11.64 -23.06 -3.42
N LEU A 220 -10.60 -23.20 -2.62
CA LEU A 220 -9.76 -22.11 -2.14
C LEU A 220 -8.55 -21.91 -3.06
N PRO A 221 -8.14 -20.65 -3.33
CA PRO A 221 -6.89 -20.38 -4.02
C PRO A 221 -5.70 -20.64 -3.10
N GLU A 222 -4.54 -20.97 -3.68
CA GLU A 222 -3.27 -20.98 -2.94
C GLU A 222 -2.83 -19.53 -2.72
N LEU A 223 -2.68 -19.12 -1.44
CA LEU A 223 -2.33 -17.76 -1.05
C LEU A 223 -1.08 -17.69 -0.16
N ASN A 224 -0.36 -18.81 0.01
CA ASN A 224 0.82 -18.83 0.85
C ASN A 224 1.93 -17.97 0.23
N LYS A 225 2.45 -17.03 1.03
CA LYS A 225 3.48 -16.06 0.61
C LYS A 225 3.08 -15.12 -0.53
N ILE A 226 1.80 -15.02 -0.83
CA ILE A 226 1.27 -14.18 -1.89
C ILE A 226 0.67 -12.91 -1.28
N PRO A 227 1.14 -11.70 -1.63
CA PRO A 227 0.50 -10.46 -1.19
C PRO A 227 -0.94 -10.40 -1.70
N CYS A 228 -1.90 -10.16 -0.80
CA CYS A 228 -3.29 -10.03 -1.22
C CYS A 228 -4.09 -9.03 -0.37
N ILE A 229 -5.16 -8.52 -0.97
CA ILE A 229 -6.21 -7.74 -0.32
C ILE A 229 -7.47 -8.60 -0.26
N PHE A 230 -8.09 -8.62 0.90
CA PHE A 230 -9.43 -9.16 1.11
C PHE A 230 -10.44 -8.03 1.17
N SER A 231 -11.56 -8.19 0.46
CA SER A 231 -12.67 -7.24 0.55
C SER A 231 -13.98 -8.01 0.72
N ILE A 232 -14.86 -7.49 1.59
CA ILE A 232 -16.20 -8.05 1.80
C ILE A 232 -17.28 -7.02 1.46
N TYR A 233 -18.39 -7.53 0.88
CA TYR A 233 -19.56 -6.75 0.51
C TYR A 233 -20.81 -7.65 0.45
N LYS A 234 -22.00 -7.03 0.26
CA LYS A 234 -23.30 -7.74 0.15
C LYS A 234 -23.63 -8.15 -1.28
#